data_44f8fdb619a4fb94494fdfd056ff9ae6
#
_entry.id   44f8fdb619a4fb94494fdfd056ff9ae6
#
_cell.length_a   1.000
_cell.length_b   1.000
_cell.length_c   1.000
_cell.angle_alpha   90.00
_cell.angle_beta   90.00
_cell.angle_gamma   90.00
#
_symmetry.space_group_name_H-M   'P 1'
#
loop_
_entity.id
_entity.type
_entity.pdbx_description
1 polymer ?
#
loop_
_entity_poly.entity_id
_entity_poly.type
_entity_poly.pdbx_seq_one_letter_code
_entity_poly.pdbx_strand_id
1 'polypeptide(L)'
;MAEIKPIDELDARGKRVLVRVDFNVPVKDGAVTDDTRIRAALPTIQKLVDDGARVILMSHLGRPAGEGFEESFTLRPAAQKLSELMGKPVVFATDTVGDDARAKAASLRDGDVLVVENLRFDKREKKNDPAFCEELAALGEAYVNDAFGTAHRAHASTAGVAALLPAYAGYLMQREVATLSGMLEEPRRPFTAILGGSKVSDKIKVIDALMDKCDTLIIGGGMCFTFLLAQGKAVGTSLKEEDWVERAAAMIAKAEERGVQLLLPVDVVCADRFAEDAEPLTVSVDGIPGDMMGLDIGPETAKLYADAVAQAKTVFWNGPMGVFEMKAFEAGTKAVAEAVAANADADTIIGGGDSVAAVNKFDLAEQMTFISTGGGASMELVQGEALPGVEALK
;
A
#
# COMPACT_ATOMS: atom_id res chain seq x y z
N MET A 1 14.37 13.53 6.63
CA MET A 1 13.25 14.19 5.91
C MET A 1 12.78 15.44 6.63
N ALA A 2 12.21 16.44 5.92
CA ALA A 2 11.52 17.53 6.61
C ALA A 2 10.33 16.93 7.39
N GLU A 3 10.20 17.34 8.63
CA GLU A 3 9.23 16.81 9.58
C GLU A 3 7.81 17.23 9.15
N ILE A 4 6.91 16.26 9.03
CA ILE A 4 5.48 16.52 8.80
C ILE A 4 4.84 16.97 10.11
N LYS A 5 3.92 17.93 10.03
CA LYS A 5 3.28 18.50 11.19
C LYS A 5 2.26 17.53 11.81
N PRO A 6 2.47 17.04 13.04
CA PRO A 6 1.62 16.01 13.63
C PRO A 6 0.26 16.55 14.09
N ILE A 7 -0.77 15.71 14.09
CA ILE A 7 -2.12 16.05 14.56
C ILE A 7 -2.14 16.52 16.02
N ASP A 8 -1.18 16.07 16.83
CA ASP A 8 -1.07 16.45 18.25
C ASP A 8 -0.76 17.93 18.47
N GLU A 9 -0.28 18.65 17.45
CA GLU A 9 -0.09 20.09 17.47
C GLU A 9 -1.35 20.89 17.11
N LEU A 10 -2.44 20.20 16.70
CA LEU A 10 -3.68 20.86 16.34
C LEU A 10 -4.50 21.16 17.60
N ASP A 11 -4.71 22.44 17.89
CA ASP A 11 -5.80 22.86 18.79
C ASP A 11 -7.14 22.71 18.04
N ALA A 12 -7.80 21.56 18.25
CA ALA A 12 -8.98 21.15 17.48
C ALA A 12 -10.31 21.56 18.12
N ARG A 13 -10.31 21.97 19.41
CA ARG A 13 -11.54 22.23 20.18
C ARG A 13 -12.43 23.29 19.53
N GLY A 14 -13.68 22.91 19.27
CA GLY A 14 -14.71 23.78 18.68
C GLY A 14 -14.48 24.13 17.21
N LYS A 15 -13.40 23.62 16.57
CA LYS A 15 -13.11 23.85 15.15
C LYS A 15 -13.75 22.78 14.29
N ARG A 16 -14.14 23.16 13.09
CA ARG A 16 -14.48 22.22 12.02
C ARG A 16 -13.18 21.75 11.41
N VAL A 17 -12.88 20.48 11.59
CA VAL A 17 -11.65 19.85 11.07
C VAL A 17 -12.00 18.98 9.87
N LEU A 18 -11.49 19.35 8.72
CA LEU A 18 -11.65 18.61 7.47
C LEU A 18 -10.60 17.51 7.42
N VAL A 19 -11.01 16.25 7.36
CA VAL A 19 -10.12 15.08 7.43
C VAL A 19 -10.20 14.26 6.16
N ARG A 20 -9.07 14.07 5.49
CA ARG A 20 -8.97 13.16 4.34
C ARG A 20 -8.64 11.74 4.85
N VAL A 21 -9.59 10.85 4.73
CA VAL A 21 -9.48 9.43 5.06
C VAL A 21 -9.52 8.55 3.81
N ASP A 22 -9.06 7.31 3.88
CA ASP A 22 -9.16 6.35 2.78
C ASP A 22 -10.25 5.31 3.04
N PHE A 23 -11.49 5.67 2.72
CA PHE A 23 -12.64 4.77 2.78
C PHE A 23 -12.96 4.10 1.43
N ASN A 24 -11.92 3.91 0.61
CA ASN A 24 -12.03 3.13 -0.62
C ASN A 24 -12.07 1.62 -0.29
N VAL A 25 -13.18 1.19 0.29
CA VAL A 25 -13.44 -0.15 0.80
C VAL A 25 -14.32 -0.95 -0.17
N PRO A 26 -14.23 -2.30 -0.19
CA PRO A 26 -15.13 -3.12 -0.99
C PRO A 26 -16.54 -3.09 -0.41
N VAL A 27 -17.52 -2.81 -1.29
CA VAL A 27 -18.94 -2.78 -0.96
C VAL A 27 -19.65 -3.82 -1.79
N LYS A 28 -20.46 -4.67 -1.15
CA LYS A 28 -21.32 -5.65 -1.80
C LYS A 28 -22.72 -5.60 -1.18
N ASP A 29 -23.73 -5.56 -2.01
CA ASP A 29 -25.14 -5.51 -1.59
C ASP A 29 -25.44 -4.39 -0.57
N GLY A 30 -24.78 -3.21 -0.76
CA GLY A 30 -24.94 -2.05 0.10
C GLY A 30 -24.22 -2.13 1.46
N ALA A 31 -23.39 -3.15 1.69
CA ALA A 31 -22.62 -3.32 2.92
C ALA A 31 -21.11 -3.37 2.65
N VAL A 32 -20.32 -2.82 3.57
CA VAL A 32 -18.86 -2.95 3.55
C VAL A 32 -18.47 -4.37 3.90
N THR A 33 -17.69 -5.04 3.05
CA THR A 33 -17.24 -6.43 3.25
C THR A 33 -15.85 -6.53 3.88
N ASP A 34 -15.06 -5.46 3.83
CA ASP A 34 -13.78 -5.34 4.52
C ASP A 34 -13.65 -3.91 5.08
N ASP A 35 -13.62 -3.78 6.40
CA ASP A 35 -13.58 -2.50 7.11
C ASP A 35 -12.17 -2.09 7.59
N THR A 36 -11.12 -2.79 7.15
CA THR A 36 -9.73 -2.59 7.59
C THR A 36 -9.29 -1.13 7.45
N ARG A 37 -9.61 -0.47 6.33
CA ARG A 37 -9.25 0.93 6.10
C ARG A 37 -10.02 1.91 6.98
N ILE A 38 -11.29 1.60 7.30
CA ILE A 38 -12.08 2.43 8.22
C ILE A 38 -11.49 2.32 9.62
N ARG A 39 -11.15 1.10 10.06
CA ARG A 39 -10.48 0.87 11.35
C ARG A 39 -9.14 1.58 11.46
N ALA A 40 -8.37 1.61 10.38
CA ALA A 40 -7.07 2.28 10.36
C ALA A 40 -7.18 3.81 10.59
N ALA A 41 -8.30 4.43 10.20
CA ALA A 41 -8.54 5.85 10.42
C ALA A 41 -9.17 6.18 11.80
N LEU A 42 -9.69 5.17 12.52
CA LEU A 42 -10.37 5.39 13.80
C LEU A 42 -9.52 6.14 14.85
N PRO A 43 -8.22 5.85 15.04
CA PRO A 43 -7.42 6.56 16.03
C PRO A 43 -7.38 8.08 15.79
N THR A 44 -7.23 8.50 14.54
CA THR A 44 -7.24 9.92 14.15
C THR A 44 -8.61 10.55 14.37
N ILE A 45 -9.69 9.86 13.95
CA ILE A 45 -11.06 10.34 14.11
C ILE A 45 -11.41 10.46 15.60
N GLN A 46 -11.09 9.44 16.40
CA GLN A 46 -11.38 9.43 17.84
C GLN A 46 -10.61 10.53 18.58
N LYS A 47 -9.33 10.74 18.26
CA LYS A 47 -8.54 11.85 18.81
C LYS A 47 -9.23 13.20 18.61
N LEU A 48 -9.67 13.49 17.38
CA LEU A 48 -10.35 14.73 17.07
C LEU A 48 -11.69 14.89 17.80
N VAL A 49 -12.45 13.78 17.90
CA VAL A 49 -13.71 13.74 18.66
C VAL A 49 -13.47 14.02 20.14
N ASP A 50 -12.46 13.38 20.75
CA ASP A 50 -12.13 13.53 22.17
C ASP A 50 -11.60 14.93 22.48
N ASP A 51 -10.92 15.56 21.53
CA ASP A 51 -10.48 16.96 21.62
C ASP A 51 -11.63 17.97 21.46
N GLY A 52 -12.84 17.51 21.13
CA GLY A 52 -14.01 18.37 20.92
C GLY A 52 -14.02 19.07 19.57
N ALA A 53 -13.41 18.49 18.55
CA ALA A 53 -13.54 18.95 17.15
C ALA A 53 -14.93 18.63 16.58
N ARG A 54 -15.31 19.37 15.54
CA ARG A 54 -16.40 19.06 14.65
C ARG A 54 -15.81 18.41 13.39
N VAL A 55 -15.88 17.08 13.32
CA VAL A 55 -15.11 16.31 12.36
C VAL A 55 -15.85 16.17 11.03
N ILE A 56 -15.22 16.55 9.92
CA ILE A 56 -15.77 16.42 8.56
C ILE A 56 -14.86 15.52 7.75
N LEU A 57 -15.31 14.29 7.51
CA LEU A 57 -14.58 13.28 6.77
C LEU A 57 -14.87 13.38 5.28
N MET A 58 -13.82 13.34 4.48
CA MET A 58 -13.88 13.25 3.03
C MET A 58 -13.04 12.09 2.51
N SER A 59 -13.56 11.37 1.54
CA SER A 59 -12.89 10.23 0.92
C SER A 59 -13.34 10.05 -0.53
N HIS A 60 -12.66 9.13 -1.21
CA HIS A 60 -13.13 8.60 -2.48
C HIS A 60 -13.54 7.13 -2.33
N LEU A 61 -14.36 6.64 -3.24
CA LEU A 61 -14.70 5.24 -3.41
C LEU A 61 -14.72 4.91 -4.90
N GLY A 62 -13.96 3.89 -5.30
CA GLY A 62 -13.95 3.39 -6.66
C GLY A 62 -13.46 4.40 -7.71
N ARG A 63 -13.99 4.25 -8.92
CA ARG A 63 -13.61 5.06 -10.09
C ARG A 63 -14.85 5.56 -10.86
N PRO A 64 -15.70 6.38 -10.24
CA PRO A 64 -16.84 6.96 -10.93
C PRO A 64 -16.41 7.87 -12.09
N ALA A 65 -17.34 8.19 -13.00
CA ALA A 65 -17.08 9.03 -14.16
C ALA A 65 -16.70 10.48 -13.79
N GLY A 66 -17.15 10.95 -12.63
CA GLY A 66 -16.89 12.32 -12.15
C GLY A 66 -17.86 13.37 -12.73
N GLU A 67 -19.03 12.90 -13.15
CA GLU A 67 -20.11 13.74 -13.75
C GLU A 67 -21.35 13.82 -12.85
N GLY A 68 -21.19 13.53 -11.56
CA GLY A 68 -22.25 13.54 -10.57
C GLY A 68 -22.37 12.22 -9.82
N PHE A 69 -23.52 12.06 -9.15
CA PHE A 69 -23.80 10.92 -8.29
C PHE A 69 -23.93 9.60 -9.07
N GLU A 70 -23.28 8.56 -8.56
CA GLU A 70 -23.40 7.18 -9.03
C GLU A 70 -23.63 6.26 -7.81
N GLU A 71 -24.80 5.63 -7.73
CA GLU A 71 -25.24 4.82 -6.56
C GLU A 71 -24.23 3.75 -6.13
N SER A 72 -23.56 3.10 -7.09
CA SER A 72 -22.56 2.04 -6.80
C SER A 72 -21.30 2.56 -6.11
N PHE A 73 -21.08 3.86 -6.10
CA PHE A 73 -19.91 4.50 -5.53
C PHE A 73 -20.22 5.48 -4.39
N THR A 74 -21.45 5.44 -3.83
CA THR A 74 -21.79 6.26 -2.66
C THR A 74 -20.99 5.86 -1.43
N LEU A 75 -20.57 6.83 -0.64
CA LEU A 75 -19.89 6.59 0.65
C LEU A 75 -20.85 6.26 1.79
N ARG A 76 -22.15 6.22 1.54
CA ARG A 76 -23.15 5.92 2.57
C ARG A 76 -22.88 4.61 3.34
N PRO A 77 -22.53 3.46 2.69
CA PRO A 77 -22.18 2.23 3.42
C PRO A 77 -20.96 2.39 4.33
N ALA A 78 -19.95 3.15 3.90
CA ALA A 78 -18.77 3.41 4.72
C ALA A 78 -19.12 4.30 5.94
N ALA A 79 -19.97 5.29 5.78
CA ALA A 79 -20.46 6.13 6.89
C ALA A 79 -21.28 5.33 7.91
N GLN A 80 -22.11 4.39 7.44
CA GLN A 80 -22.87 3.47 8.30
C GLN A 80 -21.93 2.56 9.08
N LYS A 81 -20.95 1.95 8.42
CA LYS A 81 -19.93 1.10 9.06
C LYS A 81 -19.12 1.89 10.10
N LEU A 82 -18.72 3.13 9.78
CA LEU A 82 -18.04 3.99 10.74
C LEU A 82 -18.91 4.26 11.97
N SER A 83 -20.21 4.53 11.79
CA SER A 83 -21.16 4.74 12.89
C SER A 83 -21.26 3.52 13.82
N GLU A 84 -21.28 2.30 13.24
CA GLU A 84 -21.25 1.04 13.99
C GLU A 84 -19.95 0.91 14.81
N LEU A 85 -18.80 1.15 14.17
CA LEU A 85 -17.49 1.02 14.82
C LEU A 85 -17.26 2.04 15.93
N MET A 86 -17.78 3.26 15.77
CA MET A 86 -17.69 4.31 16.79
C MET A 86 -18.75 4.21 17.88
N GLY A 87 -19.79 3.37 17.69
CA GLY A 87 -20.91 3.24 18.62
C GLY A 87 -21.72 4.54 18.81
N LYS A 88 -21.68 5.45 17.83
CA LYS A 88 -22.38 6.73 17.85
C LYS A 88 -22.83 7.17 16.45
N PRO A 89 -23.85 8.04 16.35
CA PRO A 89 -24.33 8.52 15.06
C PRO A 89 -23.23 9.25 14.28
N VAL A 90 -23.14 8.93 12.98
CA VAL A 90 -22.32 9.64 12.00
C VAL A 90 -23.28 10.28 11.00
N VAL A 91 -23.20 11.59 10.82
CA VAL A 91 -23.99 12.33 9.86
C VAL A 91 -23.46 12.06 8.46
N PHE A 92 -24.34 11.96 7.47
CA PHE A 92 -23.96 11.76 6.08
C PHE A 92 -24.55 12.86 5.19
N ALA A 93 -23.73 13.54 4.40
CA ALA A 93 -24.17 14.51 3.40
C ALA A 93 -24.35 13.84 2.04
N THR A 94 -25.34 14.30 1.29
CA THR A 94 -25.69 13.78 -0.03
C THR A 94 -24.94 14.43 -1.19
N ASP A 95 -24.07 15.38 -0.87
CA ASP A 95 -23.16 16.04 -1.80
C ASP A 95 -21.78 16.24 -1.15
N THR A 96 -20.80 16.69 -1.93
CA THR A 96 -19.42 16.90 -1.46
C THR A 96 -19.19 18.29 -0.89
N VAL A 97 -19.63 19.33 -1.61
CA VAL A 97 -19.43 20.75 -1.29
C VAL A 97 -20.69 21.57 -1.55
N GLY A 98 -21.81 20.91 -1.77
CA GLY A 98 -23.10 21.53 -2.06
C GLY A 98 -23.81 22.07 -0.82
N ASP A 99 -25.09 22.39 -0.97
CA ASP A 99 -25.89 22.98 0.09
C ASP A 99 -26.10 22.04 1.28
N ASP A 100 -26.25 20.72 1.03
CA ASP A 100 -26.45 19.74 2.08
C ASP A 100 -25.17 19.56 2.95
N ALA A 101 -24.00 19.45 2.31
CA ALA A 101 -22.73 19.36 3.03
C ALA A 101 -22.47 20.62 3.85
N ARG A 102 -22.70 21.82 3.28
CA ARG A 102 -22.51 23.10 3.98
C ARG A 102 -23.45 23.26 5.18
N ALA A 103 -24.74 22.95 4.99
CA ALA A 103 -25.73 23.03 6.06
C ALA A 103 -25.41 22.05 7.19
N LYS A 104 -25.05 20.81 6.88
CA LYS A 104 -24.66 19.80 7.88
C LYS A 104 -23.37 20.16 8.58
N ALA A 105 -22.33 20.61 7.87
CA ALA A 105 -21.08 21.06 8.46
C ALA A 105 -21.30 22.24 9.44
N ALA A 106 -22.16 23.19 9.09
CA ALA A 106 -22.49 24.32 9.96
C ALA A 106 -23.30 23.92 11.21
N SER A 107 -24.07 22.82 11.15
CA SER A 107 -24.91 22.35 12.26
C SER A 107 -24.20 21.42 13.23
N LEU A 108 -22.96 20.98 12.95
CA LEU A 108 -22.19 20.08 13.81
C LEU A 108 -21.94 20.72 15.18
N ARG A 109 -22.01 19.90 16.22
CA ARG A 109 -21.58 20.21 17.58
C ARG A 109 -20.21 19.59 17.86
N ASP A 110 -19.58 20.04 18.92
CA ASP A 110 -18.30 19.50 19.34
C ASP A 110 -18.40 17.97 19.58
N GLY A 111 -17.52 17.23 18.94
CA GLY A 111 -17.52 15.79 18.94
C GLY A 111 -18.39 15.11 17.87
N ASP A 112 -19.20 15.84 17.10
CA ASP A 112 -19.95 15.26 16.00
C ASP A 112 -19.05 14.91 14.81
N VAL A 113 -19.49 13.90 14.02
CA VAL A 113 -18.79 13.42 12.81
C VAL A 113 -19.72 13.47 11.62
N LEU A 114 -19.29 14.11 10.55
CA LEU A 114 -19.93 14.18 9.23
C LEU A 114 -19.06 13.45 8.21
N VAL A 115 -19.66 12.66 7.35
CA VAL A 115 -19.04 12.15 6.12
C VAL A 115 -19.71 12.84 4.93
N VAL A 116 -18.94 13.50 4.08
CA VAL A 116 -19.45 14.05 2.81
C VAL A 116 -19.46 12.97 1.73
N GLU A 117 -20.19 13.20 0.64
CA GLU A 117 -20.31 12.24 -0.45
C GLU A 117 -18.97 12.09 -1.21
N ASN A 118 -18.87 11.05 -2.02
CA ASN A 118 -17.67 10.64 -2.75
C ASN A 118 -17.06 11.80 -3.55
N LEU A 119 -15.86 12.20 -3.17
CA LEU A 119 -15.11 13.29 -3.82
C LEU A 119 -14.96 13.12 -5.33
N ARG A 120 -14.91 11.88 -5.81
CA ARG A 120 -14.73 11.56 -7.24
C ARG A 120 -16.01 11.68 -8.07
N PHE A 121 -17.13 12.02 -7.46
CA PHE A 121 -18.31 12.44 -8.21
C PHE A 121 -18.12 13.79 -8.91
N ASP A 122 -17.11 14.56 -8.49
CA ASP A 122 -16.66 15.75 -9.17
C ASP A 122 -15.29 15.52 -9.82
N LYS A 123 -15.23 15.67 -11.15
CA LYS A 123 -13.97 15.51 -11.92
C LYS A 123 -12.86 16.50 -11.54
N ARG A 124 -13.23 17.62 -10.89
CA ARG A 124 -12.32 18.65 -10.40
C ARG A 124 -11.39 18.13 -9.30
N GLU A 125 -11.83 17.11 -8.53
CA GLU A 125 -11.02 16.45 -7.50
C GLU A 125 -9.67 15.97 -8.04
N LYS A 126 -9.69 15.14 -9.10
CA LYS A 126 -8.47 14.57 -9.68
C LYS A 126 -7.57 15.60 -10.38
N LYS A 127 -8.13 16.74 -10.74
CA LYS A 127 -7.42 17.83 -11.44
C LYS A 127 -6.77 18.82 -10.49
N ASN A 128 -6.96 18.64 -9.19
CA ASN A 128 -6.55 19.62 -8.18
C ASN A 128 -7.06 21.03 -8.52
N ASP A 129 -8.33 21.11 -8.94
CA ASP A 129 -8.95 22.35 -9.42
C ASP A 129 -9.03 23.37 -8.27
N PRO A 130 -8.50 24.61 -8.45
CA PRO A 130 -8.46 25.61 -7.38
C PRO A 130 -9.82 25.97 -6.81
N ALA A 131 -10.86 26.09 -7.64
CA ALA A 131 -12.19 26.44 -7.16
C ALA A 131 -12.77 25.30 -6.29
N PHE A 132 -12.54 24.04 -6.66
CA PHE A 132 -12.97 22.92 -5.85
C PHE A 132 -12.18 22.81 -4.53
N CYS A 133 -10.90 23.16 -4.55
CA CYS A 133 -10.09 23.27 -3.31
C CYS A 133 -10.64 24.31 -2.36
N GLU A 134 -11.05 25.50 -2.87
CA GLU A 134 -11.65 26.57 -2.08
C GLU A 134 -13.03 26.14 -1.51
N GLU A 135 -13.85 25.46 -2.32
CA GLU A 135 -15.14 24.92 -1.88
C GLU A 135 -14.98 23.88 -0.76
N LEU A 136 -13.99 22.98 -0.87
CA LEU A 136 -13.65 22.01 0.19
C LEU A 136 -13.13 22.73 1.45
N ALA A 137 -12.20 23.65 1.28
CA ALA A 137 -11.60 24.40 2.40
C ALA A 137 -12.65 25.22 3.18
N ALA A 138 -13.69 25.72 2.51
CA ALA A 138 -14.76 26.45 3.15
C ALA A 138 -15.60 25.63 4.16
N LEU A 139 -15.53 24.30 4.09
CA LEU A 139 -16.19 23.42 5.06
C LEU A 139 -15.48 23.38 6.40
N GLY A 140 -14.15 23.63 6.45
CA GLY A 140 -13.32 23.46 7.64
C GLY A 140 -12.51 24.70 8.03
N GLU A 141 -11.83 24.62 9.17
CA GLU A 141 -10.93 25.64 9.73
C GLU A 141 -9.51 25.09 9.90
N ALA A 142 -9.36 23.78 9.83
CA ALA A 142 -8.09 23.05 9.77
C ALA A 142 -8.25 21.81 8.91
N TYR A 143 -7.15 21.29 8.44
CA TYR A 143 -7.08 20.10 7.59
C TYR A 143 -6.19 19.03 8.20
N VAL A 144 -6.63 17.78 8.14
CA VAL A 144 -5.85 16.60 8.52
C VAL A 144 -5.82 15.61 7.35
N ASN A 145 -4.62 15.20 6.93
CA ASN A 145 -4.48 14.10 5.97
C ASN A 145 -4.14 12.80 6.72
N ASP A 146 -5.04 11.83 6.62
CA ASP A 146 -4.88 10.49 7.19
C ASP A 146 -5.03 9.40 6.12
N ALA A 147 -4.85 9.75 4.85
CA ALA A 147 -5.04 8.88 3.70
C ALA A 147 -3.72 8.64 2.94
N PHE A 148 -2.77 7.96 3.58
CA PHE A 148 -1.46 7.69 3.01
C PHE A 148 -1.54 7.01 1.63
N GLY A 149 -2.46 6.07 1.44
CA GLY A 149 -2.66 5.38 0.16
C GLY A 149 -2.98 6.30 -1.04
N THR A 150 -3.37 7.55 -0.79
CA THR A 150 -3.63 8.55 -1.84
C THR A 150 -2.59 9.67 -1.89
N ALA A 151 -1.61 9.67 -0.99
CA ALA A 151 -0.64 10.75 -0.82
C ALA A 151 0.28 10.97 -2.05
N HIS A 152 0.42 9.94 -2.89
CA HIS A 152 1.20 10.01 -4.14
C HIS A 152 0.51 10.83 -5.25
N ARG A 153 -0.72 11.31 -5.03
CA ARG A 153 -1.52 12.05 -6.01
C ARG A 153 -1.76 13.48 -5.56
N ALA A 154 -1.44 14.45 -6.42
CA ALA A 154 -1.77 15.85 -6.21
C ALA A 154 -3.26 16.10 -6.56
N HIS A 155 -4.18 15.62 -5.73
CA HIS A 155 -5.62 15.87 -5.86
C HIS A 155 -6.05 17.06 -4.99
N ALA A 156 -7.25 17.60 -5.25
CA ALA A 156 -7.78 18.71 -4.47
C ALA A 156 -7.86 18.38 -2.97
N SER A 157 -8.33 17.18 -2.62
CA SER A 157 -8.48 16.72 -1.24
C SER A 157 -7.19 16.30 -0.55
N THR A 158 -6.08 16.10 -1.27
CA THR A 158 -4.80 15.63 -0.70
C THR A 158 -3.75 16.74 -0.62
N ALA A 159 -3.59 17.53 -1.68
CA ALA A 159 -2.59 18.58 -1.77
C ALA A 159 -3.22 19.99 -1.81
N GLY A 160 -4.31 20.16 -2.58
CA GLY A 160 -4.88 21.48 -2.81
C GLY A 160 -5.46 22.13 -1.57
N VAL A 161 -6.26 21.41 -0.79
CA VAL A 161 -6.84 21.90 0.47
C VAL A 161 -5.77 22.19 1.52
N ALA A 162 -4.70 21.39 1.55
CA ALA A 162 -3.60 21.58 2.50
C ALA A 162 -2.87 22.92 2.32
N ALA A 163 -2.91 23.49 1.10
CA ALA A 163 -2.34 24.82 0.82
C ALA A 163 -3.24 25.97 1.31
N LEU A 164 -4.51 25.71 1.62
CA LEU A 164 -5.51 26.72 1.98
C LEU A 164 -5.85 26.76 3.48
N LEU A 165 -5.53 25.68 4.22
CA LEU A 165 -5.83 25.53 5.64
C LEU A 165 -4.56 25.13 6.42
N PRO A 166 -4.48 25.44 7.73
CA PRO A 166 -3.49 24.81 8.58
C PRO A 166 -3.59 23.29 8.46
N ALA A 167 -2.52 22.63 7.98
CA ALA A 167 -2.52 21.23 7.60
C ALA A 167 -1.69 20.37 8.57
N TYR A 168 -2.19 19.18 8.88
CA TYR A 168 -1.57 18.25 9.83
C TYR A 168 -1.66 16.82 9.32
N ALA A 169 -0.73 15.97 9.77
CA ALA A 169 -0.73 14.54 9.52
C ALA A 169 -1.53 13.80 10.59
N GLY A 170 -2.50 12.98 10.18
CA GLY A 170 -3.16 12.03 11.07
C GLY A 170 -2.24 10.88 11.49
N TYR A 171 -2.65 10.09 12.45
CA TYR A 171 -1.81 9.02 13.02
C TYR A 171 -1.43 7.94 12.01
N LEU A 172 -2.35 7.57 11.08
CA LEU A 172 -2.03 6.62 10.02
C LEU A 172 -0.95 7.19 9.09
N MET A 173 -1.12 8.44 8.65
CA MET A 173 -0.14 9.13 7.81
C MET A 173 1.23 9.21 8.50
N GLN A 174 1.28 9.62 9.77
CA GLN A 174 2.52 9.70 10.54
C GLN A 174 3.21 8.34 10.63
N ARG A 175 2.45 7.29 10.99
CA ARG A 175 2.97 5.93 11.15
C ARG A 175 3.55 5.38 9.84
N GLU A 176 2.82 5.54 8.73
CA GLU A 176 3.28 5.10 7.40
C GLU A 176 4.57 5.81 6.98
N VAL A 177 4.59 7.13 7.06
CA VAL A 177 5.76 7.93 6.71
C VAL A 177 6.95 7.60 7.62
N ALA A 178 6.76 7.54 8.92
CA ALA A 178 7.84 7.26 9.87
C ALA A 178 8.42 5.86 9.68
N THR A 179 7.57 4.84 9.50
CA THR A 179 8.02 3.45 9.33
C THR A 179 8.79 3.26 8.05
N LEU A 180 8.23 3.70 6.92
CA LEU A 180 8.88 3.50 5.62
C LEU A 180 10.15 4.34 5.47
N SER A 181 10.14 5.56 5.99
CA SER A 181 11.32 6.42 5.97
C SER A 181 12.42 5.93 6.90
N GLY A 182 12.07 5.51 8.11
CA GLY A 182 13.02 4.93 9.07
C GLY A 182 13.71 3.68 8.50
N MET A 183 12.94 2.82 7.83
CA MET A 183 13.48 1.66 7.12
C MET A 183 14.51 2.05 6.05
N LEU A 184 14.31 3.18 5.34
CA LEU A 184 15.19 3.61 4.25
C LEU A 184 16.41 4.41 4.75
N GLU A 185 16.27 5.16 5.84
CA GLU A 185 17.33 6.04 6.35
C GLU A 185 18.25 5.31 7.33
N GLU A 186 17.66 4.61 8.31
CA GLU A 186 18.38 3.95 9.41
C GLU A 186 17.82 2.55 9.71
N PRO A 187 17.88 1.58 8.76
CA PRO A 187 17.39 0.22 9.01
C PRO A 187 18.23 -0.47 10.08
N ARG A 188 17.61 -1.29 10.92
CA ARG A 188 18.33 -2.26 11.73
C ARG A 188 18.94 -3.31 10.80
N ARG A 189 20.25 -3.54 10.90
CA ARG A 189 20.98 -4.45 9.98
C ARG A 189 21.18 -5.83 10.61
N PRO A 190 21.20 -6.91 9.79
CA PRO A 190 21.07 -6.92 8.32
C PRO A 190 19.66 -6.55 7.83
N PHE A 191 19.60 -5.79 6.72
CA PHE A 191 18.35 -5.43 6.05
C PHE A 191 18.15 -6.31 4.81
N THR A 192 17.07 -7.10 4.80
CA THR A 192 16.65 -7.95 3.69
C THR A 192 15.41 -7.36 3.00
N ALA A 193 15.54 -7.09 1.71
CA ALA A 193 14.42 -6.71 0.86
C ALA A 193 13.97 -7.91 0.03
N ILE A 194 12.65 -8.17 -0.02
CA ILE A 194 12.02 -9.26 -0.76
C ILE A 194 11.11 -8.64 -1.80
N LEU A 195 11.42 -8.87 -3.06
CA LEU A 195 10.63 -8.35 -4.18
C LEU A 195 10.13 -9.50 -5.05
N GLY A 196 8.84 -9.53 -5.27
CA GLY A 196 8.17 -10.46 -6.15
C GLY A 196 7.22 -9.75 -7.11
N GLY A 197 6.40 -10.54 -7.78
CA GLY A 197 5.43 -10.06 -8.76
C GLY A 197 5.77 -10.48 -10.19
N SER A 198 4.99 -10.02 -11.16
CA SER A 198 5.03 -10.54 -12.51
C SER A 198 6.12 -9.92 -13.39
N LYS A 199 6.45 -8.64 -13.24
CA LYS A 199 7.27 -7.86 -14.18
C LYS A 199 8.41 -7.11 -13.52
N VAL A 200 9.60 -7.20 -14.12
CA VAL A 200 10.78 -6.38 -13.75
C VAL A 200 10.52 -4.90 -14.02
N SER A 201 9.89 -4.58 -15.16
CA SER A 201 9.60 -3.21 -15.57
C SER A 201 8.83 -2.41 -14.52
N ASP A 202 7.93 -3.05 -13.78
CA ASP A 202 7.13 -2.43 -12.74
C ASP A 202 7.92 -2.20 -11.43
N LYS A 203 9.07 -2.87 -11.26
CA LYS A 203 9.85 -2.88 -10.01
C LYS A 203 11.24 -2.24 -10.14
N ILE A 204 11.62 -1.82 -11.35
CA ILE A 204 12.98 -1.36 -11.63
C ILE A 204 13.46 -0.27 -10.67
N LYS A 205 12.62 0.75 -10.44
CA LYS A 205 12.94 1.86 -9.53
C LYS A 205 13.05 1.42 -8.08
N VAL A 206 12.18 0.49 -7.65
CA VAL A 206 12.20 -0.07 -6.28
C VAL A 206 13.46 -0.90 -6.08
N ILE A 207 13.83 -1.73 -7.07
CA ILE A 207 15.06 -2.53 -7.04
C ILE A 207 16.28 -1.62 -6.92
N ASP A 208 16.37 -0.59 -7.77
CA ASP A 208 17.48 0.36 -7.75
C ASP A 208 17.60 1.10 -6.41
N ALA A 209 16.48 1.55 -5.86
CA ALA A 209 16.45 2.27 -4.58
C ALA A 209 16.82 1.38 -3.39
N LEU A 210 16.30 0.16 -3.34
CA LEU A 210 16.58 -0.79 -2.25
C LEU A 210 17.98 -1.35 -2.32
N MET A 211 18.54 -1.52 -3.52
CA MET A 211 19.91 -2.01 -3.71
C MET A 211 20.96 -1.07 -3.10
N ASP A 212 20.64 0.21 -2.95
CA ASP A 212 21.49 1.18 -2.26
C ASP A 212 21.33 1.17 -0.73
N LYS A 213 20.38 0.39 -0.21
CA LYS A 213 19.95 0.41 1.20
C LYS A 213 20.05 -0.94 1.91
N CYS A 214 19.74 -2.05 1.22
CA CYS A 214 19.68 -3.38 1.81
C CYS A 214 21.04 -4.11 1.78
N ASP A 215 21.17 -5.10 2.63
CA ASP A 215 22.32 -6.03 2.65
C ASP A 215 22.02 -7.27 1.80
N THR A 216 20.75 -7.68 1.73
CA THR A 216 20.25 -8.80 0.91
C THR A 216 19.04 -8.39 0.12
N LEU A 217 19.04 -8.72 -1.17
CA LEU A 217 17.90 -8.52 -2.07
C LEU A 217 17.42 -9.88 -2.61
N ILE A 218 16.20 -10.25 -2.30
CA ILE A 218 15.56 -11.49 -2.72
C ILE A 218 14.61 -11.18 -3.87
N ILE A 219 14.72 -11.89 -4.98
CA ILE A 219 13.86 -11.75 -6.16
C ILE A 219 13.07 -13.04 -6.36
N GLY A 220 11.74 -12.93 -6.43
CA GLY A 220 10.83 -14.03 -6.71
C GLY A 220 9.73 -13.64 -7.69
N GLY A 221 8.70 -14.50 -7.81
CA GLY A 221 7.60 -14.28 -8.73
C GLY A 221 8.00 -14.37 -10.20
N GLY A 222 7.10 -14.03 -11.11
CA GLY A 222 7.34 -14.09 -12.56
C GLY A 222 8.54 -13.25 -13.03
N MET A 223 8.85 -12.16 -12.32
CA MET A 223 9.98 -11.30 -12.67
C MET A 223 11.34 -12.01 -12.53
N CYS A 224 11.46 -13.05 -11.71
CA CYS A 224 12.72 -13.78 -11.56
C CYS A 224 13.20 -14.45 -12.85
N PHE A 225 12.28 -14.84 -13.75
CA PHE A 225 12.64 -15.48 -15.01
C PHE A 225 13.37 -14.53 -15.97
N THR A 226 13.12 -13.22 -15.90
CA THR A 226 13.91 -12.23 -16.65
C THR A 226 15.35 -12.16 -16.12
N PHE A 227 15.57 -12.27 -14.81
CA PHE A 227 16.91 -12.36 -14.22
C PHE A 227 17.60 -13.68 -14.55
N LEU A 228 16.89 -14.82 -14.54
CA LEU A 228 17.43 -16.12 -14.95
C LEU A 228 17.84 -16.11 -16.41
N LEU A 229 17.03 -15.48 -17.27
CA LEU A 229 17.36 -15.30 -18.69
C LEU A 229 18.62 -14.41 -18.85
N ALA A 230 18.78 -13.37 -18.04
CA ALA A 230 20.00 -12.54 -18.01
C ALA A 230 21.25 -13.33 -17.59
N GLN A 231 21.10 -14.41 -16.81
CA GLN A 231 22.16 -15.35 -16.49
C GLN A 231 22.40 -16.41 -17.58
N GLY A 232 21.70 -16.33 -18.71
CA GLY A 232 21.81 -17.29 -19.83
C GLY A 232 21.06 -18.60 -19.62
N LYS A 233 20.13 -18.67 -18.65
CA LYS A 233 19.34 -19.87 -18.39
C LYS A 233 18.12 -19.95 -19.32
N ALA A 234 17.72 -21.17 -19.69
CA ALA A 234 16.45 -21.39 -20.39
C ALA A 234 15.29 -21.31 -19.38
N VAL A 235 14.24 -20.58 -19.74
CA VAL A 235 13.09 -20.36 -18.84
C VAL A 235 11.76 -20.90 -19.39
N GLY A 236 11.83 -21.73 -20.45
CA GLY A 236 10.65 -22.31 -21.07
C GLY A 236 9.65 -21.25 -21.54
N THR A 237 8.37 -21.51 -21.28
CA THR A 237 7.26 -20.59 -21.56
C THR A 237 6.95 -19.66 -20.38
N SER A 238 7.81 -19.59 -19.38
CA SER A 238 7.65 -18.71 -18.21
C SER A 238 7.48 -17.25 -18.62
N LEU A 239 6.74 -16.50 -17.80
CA LEU A 239 6.60 -15.06 -17.95
C LEU A 239 7.98 -14.40 -17.93
N LYS A 240 8.29 -13.61 -18.94
CA LYS A 240 9.58 -12.91 -19.08
C LYS A 240 9.40 -11.63 -19.86
N GLU A 241 10.30 -10.69 -19.65
CA GLU A 241 10.38 -9.43 -20.39
C GLU A 241 11.73 -9.37 -21.13
N GLU A 242 11.75 -9.79 -22.39
CA GLU A 242 12.99 -9.89 -23.20
C GLU A 242 13.69 -8.54 -23.36
N ASP A 243 12.93 -7.45 -23.49
CA ASP A 243 13.45 -6.08 -23.58
C ASP A 243 14.16 -5.60 -22.29
N TRP A 244 13.97 -6.32 -21.18
CA TRP A 244 14.53 -5.98 -19.87
C TRP A 244 15.70 -6.85 -19.43
N VAL A 245 16.12 -7.81 -20.26
CA VAL A 245 17.20 -8.75 -19.92
C VAL A 245 18.54 -8.03 -19.69
N GLU A 246 18.89 -7.07 -20.55
CA GLU A 246 20.12 -6.27 -20.38
C GLU A 246 20.08 -5.45 -19.08
N ARG A 247 18.90 -4.92 -18.71
CA ARG A 247 18.73 -4.19 -17.47
C ARG A 247 18.82 -5.11 -16.26
N ALA A 248 18.26 -6.30 -16.33
CA ALA A 248 18.38 -7.32 -15.28
C ALA A 248 19.86 -7.74 -15.10
N ALA A 249 20.61 -7.93 -16.18
CA ALA A 249 22.04 -8.20 -16.13
C ALA A 249 22.82 -7.06 -15.46
N ALA A 250 22.49 -5.81 -15.79
CA ALA A 250 23.11 -4.64 -15.14
C ALA A 250 22.79 -4.56 -13.64
N MET A 251 21.60 -4.98 -13.22
CA MET A 251 21.22 -5.05 -11.79
C MET A 251 21.99 -6.15 -11.05
N ILE A 252 22.21 -7.31 -11.66
CA ILE A 252 23.05 -8.36 -11.09
C ILE A 252 24.47 -7.83 -10.86
N ALA A 253 25.07 -7.20 -11.87
CA ALA A 253 26.40 -6.60 -11.77
C ALA A 253 26.46 -5.47 -10.71
N LYS A 254 25.45 -4.62 -10.64
CA LYS A 254 25.34 -3.56 -9.62
C LYS A 254 25.27 -4.13 -8.21
N ALA A 255 24.52 -5.21 -7.99
CA ALA A 255 24.44 -5.88 -6.70
C ALA A 255 25.83 -6.39 -6.25
N GLU A 256 26.57 -7.03 -7.15
CA GLU A 256 27.92 -7.50 -6.90
C GLU A 256 28.89 -6.35 -6.57
N GLU A 257 28.85 -5.27 -7.38
CA GLU A 257 29.67 -4.06 -7.14
C GLU A 257 29.40 -3.42 -5.78
N ARG A 258 28.13 -3.41 -5.35
CA ARG A 258 27.68 -2.83 -4.08
C ARG A 258 27.86 -3.76 -2.87
N GLY A 259 28.23 -5.02 -3.09
CA GLY A 259 28.33 -6.03 -2.03
C GLY A 259 26.96 -6.44 -1.47
N VAL A 260 25.89 -6.22 -2.24
CA VAL A 260 24.54 -6.68 -1.89
C VAL A 260 24.40 -8.14 -2.29
N GLN A 261 23.97 -8.98 -1.35
CA GLN A 261 23.66 -10.37 -1.64
C GLN A 261 22.36 -10.46 -2.45
N LEU A 262 22.46 -10.63 -3.77
CA LEU A 262 21.31 -10.85 -4.62
C LEU A 262 20.97 -12.34 -4.65
N LEU A 263 19.78 -12.72 -4.15
CA LEU A 263 19.29 -14.09 -4.18
C LEU A 263 18.25 -14.26 -5.27
N LEU A 264 18.54 -15.17 -6.20
CA LEU A 264 17.66 -15.61 -7.28
C LEU A 264 17.27 -17.08 -7.04
N PRO A 265 16.14 -17.56 -7.62
CA PRO A 265 15.76 -18.96 -7.49
C PRO A 265 16.84 -19.92 -8.00
N VAL A 266 17.00 -21.05 -7.30
CA VAL A 266 17.84 -22.20 -7.68
C VAL A 266 16.99 -23.36 -8.18
N ASP A 267 15.73 -23.43 -7.77
CA ASP A 267 14.70 -24.34 -8.27
C ASP A 267 13.34 -23.62 -8.36
N VAL A 268 12.46 -24.16 -9.17
CA VAL A 268 11.13 -23.61 -9.43
C VAL A 268 10.10 -24.72 -9.55
N VAL A 269 8.83 -24.38 -9.30
CA VAL A 269 7.68 -25.24 -9.56
C VAL A 269 7.07 -24.80 -10.88
N CYS A 270 7.15 -25.68 -11.87
CA CYS A 270 6.66 -25.46 -13.22
C CYS A 270 5.34 -26.21 -13.48
N ALA A 271 4.59 -25.78 -14.49
CA ALA A 271 3.47 -26.51 -15.06
C ALA A 271 3.38 -26.29 -16.58
N ASP A 272 2.59 -27.13 -17.25
CA ASP A 272 2.34 -27.03 -18.68
C ASP A 272 1.42 -25.86 -19.06
N ARG A 273 0.63 -25.37 -18.11
CA ARG A 273 -0.31 -24.27 -18.29
C ARG A 273 -0.59 -23.50 -17.00
N PHE A 274 -1.10 -22.29 -17.12
CA PHE A 274 -1.57 -21.47 -16.01
C PHE A 274 -3.01 -21.86 -15.64
N ALA A 275 -3.17 -22.85 -14.74
CA ALA A 275 -4.47 -23.34 -14.27
C ALA A 275 -4.36 -23.98 -12.89
N GLU A 276 -5.45 -23.94 -12.12
CA GLU A 276 -5.52 -24.53 -10.76
C GLU A 276 -5.32 -26.05 -10.76
N ASP A 277 -5.72 -26.72 -11.85
CA ASP A 277 -5.62 -28.17 -12.05
C ASP A 277 -4.37 -28.60 -12.81
N ALA A 278 -3.43 -27.70 -13.06
CA ALA A 278 -2.17 -28.03 -13.69
C ALA A 278 -1.26 -28.85 -12.73
N GLU A 279 -0.61 -29.87 -13.26
CA GLU A 279 0.28 -30.74 -12.51
C GLU A 279 1.60 -30.02 -12.20
N PRO A 280 1.96 -29.82 -10.92
CA PRO A 280 3.20 -29.16 -10.54
C PRO A 280 4.40 -30.08 -10.74
N LEU A 281 5.47 -29.54 -11.35
CA LEU A 281 6.76 -30.20 -11.49
C LEU A 281 7.87 -29.32 -10.92
N THR A 282 8.54 -29.79 -9.86
CA THR A 282 9.71 -29.11 -9.31
C THR A 282 10.96 -29.44 -10.11
N VAL A 283 11.67 -28.43 -10.59
CA VAL A 283 12.89 -28.55 -11.37
C VAL A 283 13.94 -27.54 -10.95
N SER A 284 15.22 -27.88 -11.12
CA SER A 284 16.30 -26.90 -11.05
C SER A 284 16.12 -25.81 -12.11
N VAL A 285 16.54 -24.58 -11.84
CA VAL A 285 16.52 -23.49 -12.84
C VAL A 285 17.41 -23.77 -14.06
N ASP A 286 18.30 -24.76 -14.00
CA ASP A 286 19.08 -25.22 -15.15
C ASP A 286 18.35 -26.27 -16.00
N GLY A 287 17.19 -26.75 -15.55
CA GLY A 287 16.45 -27.83 -16.20
C GLY A 287 14.98 -27.50 -16.49
N ILE A 288 14.61 -26.25 -16.63
CA ILE A 288 13.22 -25.86 -16.96
C ILE A 288 12.87 -26.37 -18.35
N PRO A 289 11.84 -27.24 -18.51
CA PRO A 289 11.43 -27.74 -19.81
C PRO A 289 10.93 -26.62 -20.73
N GLY A 290 11.22 -26.73 -22.02
CA GLY A 290 10.91 -25.69 -23.01
C GLY A 290 9.41 -25.41 -23.20
N ASP A 291 8.56 -26.39 -22.89
CA ASP A 291 7.09 -26.34 -22.99
C ASP A 291 6.40 -26.06 -21.63
N MET A 292 7.16 -25.81 -20.55
CA MET A 292 6.62 -25.51 -19.23
C MET A 292 6.91 -24.07 -18.79
N MET A 293 6.07 -23.56 -17.92
CA MET A 293 6.21 -22.25 -17.27
C MET A 293 6.40 -22.40 -15.77
N GLY A 294 7.30 -21.61 -15.20
CA GLY A 294 7.46 -21.52 -13.75
C GLY A 294 6.33 -20.68 -13.14
N LEU A 295 5.72 -21.22 -12.09
CA LEU A 295 4.57 -20.62 -11.40
C LEU A 295 4.82 -20.35 -9.91
N ASP A 296 5.86 -20.98 -9.34
CA ASP A 296 6.31 -20.72 -7.96
C ASP A 296 7.81 -20.98 -7.82
N ILE A 297 8.40 -20.52 -6.74
CA ILE A 297 9.75 -20.95 -6.34
C ILE A 297 9.70 -22.38 -5.81
N GLY A 298 10.80 -23.12 -6.00
CA GLY A 298 10.92 -24.49 -5.48
C GLY A 298 11.32 -24.54 -4.00
N PRO A 299 11.32 -25.73 -3.39
CA PRO A 299 11.58 -25.91 -1.96
C PRO A 299 13.02 -25.56 -1.55
N GLU A 300 14.01 -25.74 -2.43
CA GLU A 300 15.40 -25.35 -2.15
C GLU A 300 15.54 -23.82 -2.12
N THR A 301 14.87 -23.13 -3.07
CA THR A 301 14.78 -21.67 -3.10
C THR A 301 14.05 -21.14 -1.89
N ALA A 302 12.92 -21.74 -1.52
CA ALA A 302 12.15 -21.33 -0.35
C ALA A 302 12.98 -21.42 0.93
N LYS A 303 13.76 -22.50 1.08
CA LYS A 303 14.71 -22.67 2.19
C LYS A 303 15.82 -21.60 2.17
N LEU A 304 16.44 -21.37 1.01
CA LEU A 304 17.47 -20.34 0.84
C LEU A 304 16.96 -18.95 1.26
N TYR A 305 15.75 -18.60 0.86
CA TYR A 305 15.13 -17.31 1.20
C TYR A 305 14.77 -17.24 2.68
N ALA A 306 14.22 -18.32 3.25
CA ALA A 306 13.90 -18.39 4.67
C ALA A 306 15.17 -18.25 5.55
N ASP A 307 16.28 -18.88 5.16
CA ASP A 307 17.56 -18.77 5.87
C ASP A 307 18.09 -17.32 5.87
N ALA A 308 17.94 -16.60 4.75
CA ALA A 308 18.32 -15.18 4.65
C ALA A 308 17.40 -14.28 5.49
N VAL A 309 16.09 -14.54 5.47
CA VAL A 309 15.09 -13.80 6.27
C VAL A 309 15.36 -14.01 7.77
N ALA A 310 15.71 -15.21 8.19
CA ALA A 310 15.99 -15.52 9.60
C ALA A 310 17.18 -14.73 10.19
N GLN A 311 18.10 -14.28 9.35
CA GLN A 311 19.25 -13.46 9.78
C GLN A 311 18.95 -11.96 9.80
N ALA A 312 17.85 -11.52 9.19
CA ALA A 312 17.51 -10.12 9.05
C ALA A 312 17.08 -9.49 10.38
N LYS A 313 17.34 -8.18 10.52
CA LYS A 313 16.79 -7.32 11.58
C LYS A 313 15.77 -6.32 11.03
N THR A 314 15.81 -6.08 9.73
CA THR A 314 14.75 -5.38 8.99
C THR A 314 14.39 -6.22 7.78
N VAL A 315 13.10 -6.44 7.55
CA VAL A 315 12.58 -7.13 6.38
C VAL A 315 11.56 -6.20 5.70
N PHE A 316 11.77 -5.91 4.42
CA PHE A 316 10.77 -5.29 3.58
C PHE A 316 10.30 -6.30 2.54
N TRP A 317 8.99 -6.56 2.46
CA TRP A 317 8.45 -7.50 1.51
C TRP A 317 7.36 -6.86 0.63
N ASN A 318 7.57 -6.95 -0.70
CA ASN A 318 6.63 -6.46 -1.71
C ASN A 318 6.52 -7.42 -2.90
N GLY A 319 5.41 -8.09 -3.03
CA GLY A 319 5.06 -9.01 -4.11
C GLY A 319 5.30 -10.49 -3.77
N PRO A 320 4.42 -11.38 -4.24
CA PRO A 320 4.48 -12.81 -3.96
C PRO A 320 5.61 -13.50 -4.72
N MET A 321 5.99 -14.70 -4.24
CA MET A 321 7.06 -15.52 -4.84
C MET A 321 6.55 -16.41 -5.98
N GLY A 322 5.26 -16.62 -6.07
CA GLY A 322 4.57 -17.44 -7.08
C GLY A 322 3.08 -17.09 -7.16
N VAL A 323 2.33 -17.93 -7.85
CA VAL A 323 0.87 -17.78 -8.04
C VAL A 323 0.14 -18.34 -6.80
N PHE A 324 0.29 -17.64 -5.68
CA PHE A 324 -0.18 -18.10 -4.38
C PHE A 324 -1.71 -18.23 -4.29
N GLU A 325 -2.45 -17.66 -5.21
CA GLU A 325 -3.91 -17.82 -5.33
C GLU A 325 -4.30 -19.26 -5.64
N MET A 326 -3.44 -19.98 -6.40
CA MET A 326 -3.61 -21.38 -6.76
C MET A 326 -2.91 -22.27 -5.74
N LYS A 327 -3.64 -23.22 -5.15
CA LYS A 327 -3.13 -24.08 -4.07
C LYS A 327 -1.88 -24.89 -4.47
N ALA A 328 -1.78 -25.29 -5.74
CA ALA A 328 -0.62 -26.06 -6.25
C ALA A 328 0.67 -25.22 -6.32
N PHE A 329 0.58 -23.88 -6.28
CA PHE A 329 1.68 -22.95 -6.49
C PHE A 329 1.78 -21.89 -5.37
N GLU A 330 1.22 -22.18 -4.17
CA GLU A 330 1.25 -21.28 -3.02
C GLU A 330 2.44 -21.51 -2.08
N ALA A 331 3.09 -22.66 -2.19
CA ALA A 331 4.04 -23.15 -1.19
C ALA A 331 5.25 -22.23 -1.01
N GLY A 332 5.76 -21.65 -2.08
CA GLY A 332 6.91 -20.73 -2.04
C GLY A 332 6.57 -19.42 -1.34
N THR A 333 5.45 -18.81 -1.70
CA THR A 333 4.98 -17.58 -1.04
C THR A 333 4.66 -17.84 0.43
N LYS A 334 4.03 -18.98 0.75
CA LYS A 334 3.72 -19.37 2.11
C LYS A 334 4.98 -19.55 2.96
N ALA A 335 5.97 -20.25 2.45
CA ALA A 335 7.24 -20.50 3.17
C ALA A 335 7.96 -19.18 3.50
N VAL A 336 7.99 -18.22 2.56
CA VAL A 336 8.56 -16.89 2.81
C VAL A 336 7.73 -16.13 3.84
N ALA A 337 6.40 -16.15 3.75
CA ALA A 337 5.52 -15.52 4.73
C ALA A 337 5.73 -16.08 6.15
N GLU A 338 5.82 -17.41 6.28
CA GLU A 338 6.11 -18.09 7.55
C GLU A 338 7.48 -17.72 8.10
N ALA A 339 8.50 -17.62 7.25
CA ALA A 339 9.85 -17.21 7.66
C ALA A 339 9.87 -15.77 8.17
N VAL A 340 9.15 -14.85 7.49
CA VAL A 340 9.02 -13.44 7.92
C VAL A 340 8.29 -13.36 9.25
N ALA A 341 7.18 -14.09 9.41
CA ALA A 341 6.40 -14.15 10.64
C ALA A 341 7.18 -14.76 11.83
N ALA A 342 8.01 -15.78 11.57
CA ALA A 342 8.81 -16.45 12.59
C ALA A 342 9.98 -15.59 13.09
N ASN A 343 10.42 -14.56 12.36
CA ASN A 343 11.49 -13.68 12.76
C ASN A 343 11.01 -12.56 13.69
N ALA A 344 10.65 -12.90 14.92
CA ALA A 344 10.10 -11.99 15.91
C ALA A 344 11.08 -10.86 16.37
N ASP A 345 12.36 -10.97 16.04
CA ASP A 345 13.39 -9.97 16.39
C ASP A 345 13.63 -8.95 15.26
N ALA A 346 12.95 -9.11 14.13
CA ALA A 346 13.05 -8.19 13.01
C ALA A 346 11.86 -7.21 12.94
N ASP A 347 12.14 -6.02 12.40
CA ASP A 347 11.11 -5.11 11.93
C ASP A 347 10.62 -5.63 10.56
N THR A 348 9.43 -6.24 10.54
CA THR A 348 8.86 -6.85 9.33
C THR A 348 7.82 -5.92 8.72
N ILE A 349 8.12 -5.36 7.53
CA ILE A 349 7.33 -4.36 6.85
C ILE A 349 6.78 -4.94 5.55
N ILE A 350 5.47 -5.07 5.48
CA ILE A 350 4.77 -5.65 4.33
C ILE A 350 4.14 -4.53 3.52
N GLY A 351 4.50 -4.45 2.24
CA GLY A 351 3.97 -3.45 1.31
C GLY A 351 3.37 -4.08 0.05
N GLY A 352 2.33 -3.43 -0.49
CA GLY A 352 1.65 -3.87 -1.72
C GLY A 352 0.51 -4.85 -1.47
N GLY A 353 -0.54 -4.71 -2.28
CA GLY A 353 -1.79 -5.44 -2.12
C GLY A 353 -1.63 -6.96 -2.11
N ASP A 354 -0.83 -7.49 -3.04
CA ASP A 354 -0.66 -8.95 -3.18
C ASP A 354 0.10 -9.56 -2.00
N SER A 355 1.11 -8.86 -1.45
CA SER A 355 1.82 -9.33 -0.25
C SER A 355 0.90 -9.31 0.97
N VAL A 356 0.08 -8.26 1.11
CA VAL A 356 -0.92 -8.16 2.18
C VAL A 356 -1.98 -9.26 2.02
N ALA A 357 -2.44 -9.53 0.80
CA ALA A 357 -3.35 -10.63 0.52
C ALA A 357 -2.75 -12.00 0.89
N ALA A 358 -1.46 -12.20 0.61
CA ALA A 358 -0.76 -13.44 0.95
C ALA A 358 -0.68 -13.64 2.47
N VAL A 359 -0.23 -12.64 3.25
CA VAL A 359 -0.13 -12.76 4.71
C VAL A 359 -1.50 -12.96 5.37
N ASN A 360 -2.56 -12.36 4.82
CA ASN A 360 -3.93 -12.58 5.28
C ASN A 360 -4.42 -14.00 4.93
N LYS A 361 -4.15 -14.47 3.70
CA LYS A 361 -4.53 -15.84 3.28
C LYS A 361 -3.94 -16.92 4.18
N PHE A 362 -2.73 -16.69 4.70
CA PHE A 362 -2.02 -17.64 5.55
C PHE A 362 -2.20 -17.36 7.06
N ASP A 363 -3.08 -16.45 7.45
CA ASP A 363 -3.35 -16.05 8.84
C ASP A 363 -2.10 -15.57 9.61
N LEU A 364 -1.19 -14.86 8.92
CA LEU A 364 0.09 -14.38 9.47
C LEU A 364 0.15 -12.86 9.70
N ALA A 365 -0.91 -12.13 9.38
CA ALA A 365 -0.92 -10.67 9.42
C ALA A 365 -0.60 -10.08 10.81
N GLU A 366 -1.11 -10.70 11.88
CA GLU A 366 -0.88 -10.25 13.26
C GLU A 366 0.56 -10.46 13.74
N GLN A 367 1.34 -11.28 13.05
CA GLN A 367 2.75 -11.56 13.36
C GLN A 367 3.69 -10.58 12.65
N MET A 368 3.18 -9.74 11.74
CA MET A 368 3.96 -8.71 11.06
C MET A 368 4.02 -7.44 11.91
N THR A 369 5.21 -6.83 12.00
CA THR A 369 5.40 -5.58 12.75
C THR A 369 4.61 -4.44 12.13
N PHE A 370 4.56 -4.37 10.80
CA PHE A 370 3.85 -3.34 10.07
C PHE A 370 3.33 -3.83 8.72
N ILE A 371 2.06 -3.58 8.47
CA ILE A 371 1.42 -3.80 7.17
C ILE A 371 1.01 -2.43 6.63
N SER A 372 1.64 -2.01 5.54
CA SER A 372 1.34 -0.73 4.91
C SER A 372 0.00 -0.78 4.18
N THR A 373 -0.81 0.24 4.40
CA THR A 373 -2.07 0.47 3.68
C THR A 373 -1.88 1.29 2.40
N GLY A 374 -0.64 1.75 2.16
CA GLY A 374 -0.32 2.76 1.15
C GLY A 374 -0.33 2.25 -0.30
N GLY A 375 -0.16 0.96 -0.53
CA GLY A 375 -0.13 0.40 -1.89
C GLY A 375 0.88 1.10 -2.79
N GLY A 376 0.41 1.84 -3.82
CA GLY A 376 1.27 2.61 -4.72
C GLY A 376 2.07 3.72 -4.03
N ALA A 377 1.47 4.41 -3.06
CA ALA A 377 2.16 5.46 -2.31
C ALA A 377 3.37 4.92 -1.53
N SER A 378 3.25 3.73 -0.94
CA SER A 378 4.37 3.07 -0.26
C SER A 378 5.52 2.81 -1.21
N MET A 379 5.21 2.34 -2.43
CA MET A 379 6.23 2.06 -3.43
C MET A 379 6.92 3.31 -3.94
N GLU A 380 6.18 4.39 -4.20
CA GLU A 380 6.76 5.66 -4.61
C GLU A 380 7.65 6.26 -3.51
N LEU A 381 7.24 6.16 -2.23
CA LEU A 381 8.07 6.57 -1.10
C LEU A 381 9.36 5.74 -1.00
N VAL A 382 9.27 4.41 -1.15
CA VAL A 382 10.43 3.51 -1.16
C VAL A 382 11.38 3.79 -2.32
N GLN A 383 10.86 4.26 -3.46
CA GLN A 383 11.66 4.72 -4.61
C GLN A 383 12.36 6.07 -4.36
N GLY A 384 12.07 6.74 -3.25
CA GLY A 384 12.58 8.07 -2.93
C GLY A 384 11.82 9.20 -3.63
N GLU A 385 10.64 8.92 -4.18
CA GLU A 385 9.80 9.93 -4.80
C GLU A 385 9.09 10.77 -3.74
N ALA A 386 9.03 12.09 -3.94
CA ALA A 386 8.28 12.98 -3.06
C ALA A 386 6.78 12.77 -3.27
N LEU A 387 6.05 12.53 -2.18
CA LEU A 387 4.60 12.34 -2.25
C LEU A 387 3.90 13.69 -2.05
N PRO A 388 3.13 14.19 -3.04
CA PRO A 388 2.47 15.51 -2.93
C PRO A 388 1.62 15.69 -1.68
N GLY A 389 0.90 14.65 -1.26
CA GLY A 389 0.07 14.68 -0.04
C GLY A 389 0.86 14.66 1.26
N VAL A 390 2.14 14.24 1.24
CA VAL A 390 3.08 14.32 2.38
C VAL A 390 3.78 15.67 2.37
N GLU A 391 4.25 16.11 1.20
CA GLU A 391 4.93 17.41 1.06
C GLU A 391 4.04 18.58 1.52
N ALA A 392 2.74 18.49 1.27
CA ALA A 392 1.76 19.49 1.69
C ALA A 392 1.54 19.57 3.22
N LEU A 393 2.15 18.67 4.01
CA LEU A 393 2.03 18.62 5.48
C LEU A 393 3.30 19.09 6.21
N LYS A 394 4.31 19.57 5.48
CA LYS A 394 5.60 20.05 6.01
C LYS A 394 5.56 21.49 6.49
#